data_46eace9aa88d4f3fda17e2d7974f75c6
#
_entry.id   46eace9aa88d4f3fda17e2d7974f75c6
#
_cell.length_a   1.000
_cell.length_b   1.000
_cell.length_c   1.000
_cell.angle_alpha   90.00
_cell.angle_beta   90.00
_cell.angle_gamma   90.00
#
_symmetry.space_group_name_H-M   'P 1'
#
loop_
_entity.id
_entity.type
_entity.pdbx_description
1 polymer ?
#
loop_
_entity_poly.entity_id
_entity_poly.type
_entity_poly.pdbx_seq_one_letter_code
_entity_poly.pdbx_strand_id
1 'polypeptide(L)'
;MDSAKSTSVEPAHKGILRDETVALRWIFGYCRNAQLINGMNWPDIPQTSVPRGFNSDVKNLGFLSIDVDHFRVENGVIQQVEVGVSYLKAQALQELHGKSTQGDDLASHVIKSYHLVFGSKVAFSWKNYHFLFGKARPIKITDLGTFLNSFTRKPYVLVVHGGRQELSLLSLLNITLEPVFIIDTVKAAQFPLQLWYRNSLKELLKEFEIPYSHLHIAGNDAHLTLRVLLMIAVRDAEIHLEGKNLPDWIPILKAVARSPLPPRPPTKREIAEAEAEQHTTIEAKEV
;
A
#
# COMPACT_ATOMS: atom_id res chain seq x y z
N MET A 1 -40.26 20.98 -38.00
CA MET A 1 -40.19 20.49 -36.60
C MET A 1 -38.77 20.01 -36.36
N ASP A 2 -37.92 20.96 -36.00
CA ASP A 2 -36.50 20.63 -35.68
C ASP A 2 -36.43 20.17 -34.23
N SER A 3 -36.05 18.88 -34.07
CA SER A 3 -35.77 18.34 -32.76
C SER A 3 -34.40 18.85 -32.30
N ALA A 4 -34.37 19.79 -31.39
CA ALA A 4 -33.18 20.25 -30.70
C ALA A 4 -32.56 19.05 -29.99
N LYS A 5 -31.41 18.56 -30.50
CA LYS A 5 -30.51 17.63 -29.78
C LYS A 5 -29.99 18.38 -28.55
N SER A 6 -30.53 18.04 -27.40
CA SER A 6 -29.97 18.44 -26.11
C SER A 6 -28.58 17.79 -26.02
N THR A 7 -27.54 18.55 -26.29
CA THR A 7 -26.18 18.20 -25.95
C THR A 7 -26.05 18.31 -24.43
N SER A 8 -26.19 17.20 -23.73
CA SER A 8 -25.83 17.13 -22.32
C SER A 8 -24.32 17.41 -22.20
N VAL A 9 -23.99 18.62 -21.81
CA VAL A 9 -22.60 18.98 -21.46
C VAL A 9 -22.22 18.12 -20.26
N GLU A 10 -21.35 17.14 -20.46
CA GLU A 10 -20.79 16.38 -19.33
C GLU A 10 -20.17 17.37 -18.32
N PRO A 11 -20.44 17.20 -17.02
CA PRO A 11 -19.87 18.09 -16.03
C PRO A 11 -18.35 18.03 -16.08
N ALA A 12 -17.70 19.20 -16.07
CA ALA A 12 -16.26 19.31 -16.09
C ALA A 12 -15.63 18.48 -14.95
N HIS A 13 -14.56 17.75 -15.25
CA HIS A 13 -13.83 16.94 -14.29
C HIS A 13 -13.28 17.81 -13.14
N LYS A 14 -13.66 17.53 -11.90
CA LYS A 14 -13.32 18.34 -10.71
C LYS A 14 -12.02 17.94 -10.01
N GLY A 15 -11.43 16.80 -10.37
CA GLY A 15 -10.23 16.27 -9.73
C GLY A 15 -8.96 17.06 -10.09
N ILE A 16 -8.06 17.17 -9.13
CA ILE A 16 -6.77 17.83 -9.32
C ILE A 16 -5.76 16.79 -9.82
N LEU A 17 -5.26 16.99 -11.06
CA LEU A 17 -4.18 16.16 -11.59
C LEU A 17 -2.87 16.53 -10.89
N ARG A 18 -2.21 15.53 -10.28
CA ARG A 18 -0.96 15.66 -9.54
C ARG A 18 0.15 14.87 -10.22
N ASP A 19 1.40 15.24 -9.93
CA ASP A 19 2.58 14.53 -10.40
C ASP A 19 2.57 13.05 -9.99
N GLU A 20 2.03 12.73 -8.82
CA GLU A 20 1.83 11.37 -8.33
C GLU A 20 0.95 10.54 -9.26
N THR A 21 -0.17 11.12 -9.76
CA THR A 21 -1.06 10.44 -10.71
C THR A 21 -0.36 10.21 -12.05
N VAL A 22 0.36 11.24 -12.54
CA VAL A 22 1.12 11.14 -13.80
C VAL A 22 2.23 10.10 -13.67
N ALA A 23 2.92 10.04 -12.52
CA ALA A 23 3.93 9.02 -12.23
C ALA A 23 3.33 7.62 -12.28
N LEU A 24 2.14 7.40 -11.68
CA LEU A 24 1.45 6.10 -11.75
C LEU A 24 1.13 5.69 -13.17
N ARG A 25 0.64 6.60 -14.02
CA ARG A 25 0.36 6.35 -15.44
C ARG A 25 1.59 5.81 -16.16
N TRP A 26 2.73 6.41 -15.87
CA TRP A 26 3.98 5.98 -16.45
C TRP A 26 4.47 4.64 -15.89
N ILE A 27 4.50 4.50 -14.56
CA ILE A 27 4.92 3.28 -13.87
C ILE A 27 4.11 2.07 -14.32
N PHE A 28 2.79 2.22 -14.48
CA PHE A 28 1.90 1.14 -14.93
C PHE A 28 1.70 1.10 -16.45
N GLY A 29 2.38 1.97 -17.21
CA GLY A 29 2.54 1.87 -18.66
C GLY A 29 1.31 2.23 -19.51
N TYR A 30 0.36 2.96 -18.97
CA TYR A 30 -0.81 3.41 -19.73
C TYR A 30 -0.77 4.89 -20.14
N CYS A 31 0.33 5.60 -19.89
CA CYS A 31 0.62 6.91 -20.47
C CYS A 31 2.06 6.97 -20.95
N ARG A 32 2.27 7.48 -22.17
CA ARG A 32 3.58 7.53 -22.83
C ARG A 32 4.32 8.85 -22.68
N ASN A 33 3.69 9.89 -22.16
CA ASN A 33 4.26 11.24 -22.09
C ASN A 33 5.02 11.45 -20.78
N ALA A 34 6.25 10.91 -20.70
CA ALA A 34 7.16 11.06 -19.55
C ALA A 34 7.63 12.51 -19.31
N GLN A 35 7.49 13.42 -20.30
CA GLN A 35 7.97 14.81 -20.20
C GLN A 35 7.23 15.68 -19.18
N LEU A 36 6.12 15.19 -18.62
CA LEU A 36 5.28 15.92 -17.67
C LEU A 36 5.62 15.63 -16.19
N ILE A 37 6.65 14.82 -15.92
CA ILE A 37 6.93 14.38 -14.54
C ILE A 37 8.22 15.01 -14.05
N ASN A 38 8.08 16.08 -13.29
CA ASN A 38 9.18 16.66 -12.54
C ASN A 38 9.51 15.79 -11.32
N GLY A 39 10.80 15.56 -11.06
CA GLY A 39 11.26 14.87 -9.83
C GLY A 39 11.42 13.36 -9.94
N MET A 40 11.25 12.72 -11.11
CA MET A 40 11.61 11.32 -11.30
C MET A 40 13.07 11.18 -11.75
N ASN A 41 13.78 10.27 -11.11
CA ASN A 41 15.14 9.87 -11.51
C ASN A 41 15.03 8.79 -12.60
N TRP A 42 14.61 9.21 -13.79
CA TRP A 42 14.39 8.33 -14.95
C TRP A 42 15.61 7.52 -15.41
N PRO A 43 16.86 7.96 -15.24
CA PRO A 43 18.01 7.13 -15.56
C PRO A 43 18.03 5.77 -14.85
N ASP A 44 17.38 5.70 -13.68
CA ASP A 44 17.32 4.49 -12.88
C ASP A 44 16.21 3.51 -13.32
N ILE A 45 15.32 3.97 -14.21
CA ILE A 45 14.29 3.14 -14.84
C ILE A 45 14.60 3.10 -16.34
N PRO A 46 15.03 1.95 -16.89
CA PRO A 46 15.32 1.83 -18.31
C PRO A 46 14.11 2.28 -19.16
N GLN A 47 14.34 3.21 -20.07
CA GLN A 47 13.29 3.79 -20.94
C GLN A 47 12.89 2.88 -22.10
N THR A 48 13.31 1.61 -22.13
CA THR A 48 13.04 0.70 -23.20
C THR A 48 11.57 0.35 -23.27
N SER A 49 10.93 0.83 -24.29
CA SER A 49 9.59 0.48 -24.78
C SER A 49 8.47 0.44 -23.73
N VAL A 50 7.41 1.11 -24.06
CA VAL A 50 6.13 1.11 -23.35
C VAL A 50 5.75 -0.29 -22.89
N PRO A 51 5.57 -0.49 -21.59
CA PRO A 51 5.11 -1.77 -21.08
C PRO A 51 3.72 -2.09 -21.63
N ARG A 52 3.61 -3.14 -22.39
CA ARG A 52 2.33 -3.83 -22.55
C ARG A 52 2.21 -4.77 -21.35
N GLY A 53 1.40 -4.37 -20.38
CA GLY A 53 1.29 -5.08 -19.12
C GLY A 53 2.60 -5.02 -18.28
N PHE A 54 2.75 -5.92 -17.32
CA PHE A 54 3.93 -6.01 -16.45
C PHE A 54 5.20 -6.56 -17.14
N ASN A 55 5.21 -6.68 -18.46
CA ASN A 55 6.34 -7.23 -19.23
C ASN A 55 7.47 -6.22 -19.49
N SER A 56 7.49 -5.11 -18.79
CA SER A 56 8.47 -4.04 -18.94
C SER A 56 9.51 -4.06 -17.83
N ASP A 57 10.45 -3.14 -17.92
CA ASP A 57 11.49 -2.89 -16.93
C ASP A 57 10.95 -2.54 -15.55
N VAL A 58 9.69 -2.14 -15.45
CA VAL A 58 8.92 -2.00 -14.19
C VAL A 58 8.90 -3.32 -13.38
N LYS A 59 9.09 -4.48 -14.01
CA LYS A 59 9.18 -5.78 -13.29
C LYS A 59 10.22 -5.81 -12.17
N ASN A 60 11.25 -4.97 -12.27
CA ASN A 60 12.29 -4.88 -11.26
C ASN A 60 12.03 -3.80 -10.20
N LEU A 61 10.93 -3.04 -10.34
CA LEU A 61 10.56 -1.98 -9.42
C LEU A 61 9.94 -2.55 -8.14
N GLY A 62 10.28 -1.96 -7.00
CA GLY A 62 9.62 -2.19 -5.73
C GLY A 62 8.70 -1.04 -5.36
N PHE A 63 7.69 -1.31 -4.54
CA PHE A 63 6.89 -0.28 -3.88
C PHE A 63 7.09 -0.46 -2.37
N LEU A 64 7.71 0.52 -1.73
CA LEU A 64 7.97 0.54 -0.30
C LEU A 64 7.00 1.53 0.35
N SER A 65 6.07 1.05 1.16
CA SER A 65 5.22 1.93 1.96
C SER A 65 5.75 2.02 3.38
N ILE A 66 5.75 3.23 3.92
CA ILE A 66 6.09 3.52 5.31
C ILE A 66 4.92 4.29 5.90
N ASP A 67 4.55 3.93 7.12
CA ASP A 67 3.59 4.65 7.94
C ASP A 67 4.17 4.81 9.35
N VAL A 68 3.94 5.95 9.98
CA VAL A 68 4.49 6.29 11.31
C VAL A 68 3.36 6.68 12.25
N ASP A 69 3.25 5.96 13.35
CA ASP A 69 2.28 6.23 14.39
C ASP A 69 2.96 6.35 15.77
N HIS A 70 2.26 6.97 16.72
CA HIS A 70 2.75 7.19 18.09
C HIS A 70 4.15 7.83 18.18
N PHE A 71 4.44 8.74 17.25
CA PHE A 71 5.74 9.42 17.16
C PHE A 71 5.86 10.50 18.23
N ARG A 72 6.62 10.19 19.28
CA ARG A 72 6.87 11.06 20.42
C ARG A 72 8.34 11.42 20.52
N VAL A 73 8.63 12.70 20.50
CA VAL A 73 9.97 13.26 20.63
C VAL A 73 10.01 14.19 21.82
N GLU A 74 11.01 14.05 22.71
CA GLU A 74 11.27 14.93 23.84
C GLU A 74 12.73 15.38 23.79
N ASN A 75 12.96 16.69 23.82
CA ASN A 75 14.30 17.29 23.76
C ASN A 75 15.15 16.80 22.58
N GLY A 76 14.52 16.59 21.41
CA GLY A 76 15.20 16.09 20.20
C GLY A 76 15.49 14.58 20.22
N VAL A 77 15.07 13.86 21.28
CA VAL A 77 15.27 12.42 21.41
C VAL A 77 13.93 11.69 21.21
N ILE A 78 13.91 10.68 20.35
CA ILE A 78 12.73 9.85 20.13
C ILE A 78 12.51 8.99 21.38
N GLN A 79 11.36 9.14 22.01
CA GLN A 79 10.94 8.36 23.18
C GLN A 79 10.14 7.13 22.77
N GLN A 80 9.31 7.31 21.77
CA GLN A 80 8.45 6.25 21.26
C GLN A 80 8.16 6.49 19.79
N VAL A 81 8.10 5.40 19.02
CA VAL A 81 7.59 5.42 17.65
C VAL A 81 7.16 4.03 17.24
N GLU A 82 6.13 3.95 16.44
CA GLU A 82 5.71 2.76 15.71
C GLU A 82 5.89 3.01 14.22
N VAL A 83 6.54 2.07 13.55
CA VAL A 83 6.83 2.18 12.13
C VAL A 83 6.27 0.97 11.42
N GLY A 84 5.30 1.21 10.55
CA GLY A 84 4.80 0.25 9.58
C GLY A 84 5.66 0.29 8.33
N VAL A 85 6.06 -0.87 7.86
CA VAL A 85 6.81 -1.01 6.60
C VAL A 85 6.16 -2.10 5.79
N SER A 86 5.76 -1.78 4.56
CA SER A 86 5.19 -2.75 3.63
C SER A 86 5.90 -2.68 2.29
N TYR A 87 6.19 -3.83 1.71
CA TYR A 87 6.95 -3.93 0.47
C TYR A 87 6.27 -4.86 -0.53
N LEU A 88 6.08 -4.36 -1.74
CA LEU A 88 5.51 -5.05 -2.88
C LEU A 88 6.51 -5.02 -4.04
N LYS A 89 6.84 -6.17 -4.62
CA LYS A 89 7.60 -6.25 -5.88
C LYS A 89 6.65 -6.31 -7.06
N ALA A 90 6.86 -5.48 -8.09
CA ALA A 90 6.08 -5.56 -9.32
C ALA A 90 6.13 -6.96 -9.94
N GLN A 91 7.26 -7.65 -9.85
CA GLN A 91 7.41 -9.04 -10.31
C GLN A 91 6.41 -10.00 -9.64
N ALA A 92 6.11 -9.82 -8.35
CA ALA A 92 5.15 -10.68 -7.65
C ALA A 92 3.72 -10.54 -8.19
N LEU A 93 3.35 -9.34 -8.69
CA LEU A 93 2.08 -9.14 -9.37
C LEU A 93 2.04 -9.85 -10.73
N GLN A 94 3.17 -9.88 -11.45
CA GLN A 94 3.26 -10.60 -12.73
C GLN A 94 3.08 -12.11 -12.56
N GLU A 95 3.62 -12.67 -11.48
CA GLU A 95 3.52 -14.10 -11.20
C GLU A 95 2.09 -14.55 -10.89
N LEU A 96 1.17 -13.61 -10.64
CA LEU A 96 -0.27 -13.87 -10.51
C LEU A 96 -0.99 -13.90 -11.86
N HIS A 97 -0.35 -13.44 -12.95
CA HIS A 97 -0.98 -13.43 -14.27
C HIS A 97 -1.30 -14.85 -14.74
N GLY A 98 -2.54 -15.06 -15.15
CA GLY A 98 -3.00 -16.38 -15.59
C GLY A 98 -3.32 -17.38 -14.47
N LYS A 99 -3.15 -17.02 -13.19
CA LYS A 99 -3.58 -17.84 -12.06
C LYS A 99 -5.02 -17.51 -11.68
N SER A 100 -5.76 -18.51 -11.15
CA SER A 100 -7.08 -18.24 -10.55
C SER A 100 -6.89 -17.32 -9.34
N THR A 101 -7.60 -16.18 -9.35
CA THR A 101 -7.52 -15.17 -8.29
C THR A 101 -8.73 -15.18 -7.37
N GLN A 102 -9.57 -16.21 -7.43
CA GLN A 102 -10.83 -16.24 -6.70
C GLN A 102 -10.64 -16.85 -5.29
N GLY A 103 -10.93 -16.04 -4.28
CA GLY A 103 -11.09 -16.52 -2.89
C GLY A 103 -9.84 -16.48 -1.99
N ASP A 104 -8.66 -16.26 -2.54
CA ASP A 104 -7.41 -16.29 -1.77
C ASP A 104 -7.00 -14.91 -1.24
N ASP A 105 -6.31 -14.88 -0.11
CA ASP A 105 -5.64 -13.68 0.41
C ASP A 105 -4.38 -13.36 -0.44
N LEU A 106 -4.60 -12.89 -1.66
CA LEU A 106 -3.53 -12.56 -2.60
C LEU A 106 -2.62 -11.46 -2.08
N ALA A 107 -3.15 -10.52 -1.29
CA ALA A 107 -2.35 -9.43 -0.74
C ALA A 107 -1.23 -9.96 0.17
N SER A 108 -1.50 -10.92 1.03
CA SER A 108 -0.47 -11.52 1.90
C SER A 108 0.61 -12.28 1.13
N HIS A 109 0.30 -12.77 -0.07
CA HIS A 109 1.30 -13.42 -0.93
C HIS A 109 2.26 -12.45 -1.58
N VAL A 110 1.80 -11.26 -1.96
CA VAL A 110 2.59 -10.29 -2.73
C VAL A 110 3.10 -9.11 -1.92
N ILE A 111 2.43 -8.73 -0.83
CA ILE A 111 2.82 -7.63 0.06
C ILE A 111 3.40 -8.21 1.35
N LYS A 112 4.67 -7.92 1.62
CA LYS A 112 5.31 -8.25 2.90
C LYS A 112 5.23 -7.06 3.83
N SER A 113 4.66 -7.25 5.02
CA SER A 113 4.45 -6.17 5.98
C SER A 113 5.12 -6.43 7.31
N TYR A 114 5.52 -5.34 7.96
CA TYR A 114 6.21 -5.33 9.23
C TYR A 114 5.63 -4.23 10.11
N HIS A 115 5.52 -4.51 11.39
CA HIS A 115 5.16 -3.53 12.41
C HIS A 115 6.29 -3.48 13.44
N LEU A 116 7.02 -2.37 13.47
CA LEU A 116 8.21 -2.15 14.28
C LEU A 116 7.87 -1.19 15.42
N VAL A 117 8.26 -1.54 16.63
CA VAL A 117 7.91 -0.77 17.83
C VAL A 117 9.18 -0.41 18.59
N PHE A 118 9.35 0.88 18.87
CA PHE A 118 10.39 1.41 19.73
C PHE A 118 9.76 2.14 20.93
N GLY A 119 10.27 1.90 22.14
CA GLY A 119 10.04 2.70 23.35
C GLY A 119 9.05 2.10 24.36
N SER A 120 7.92 1.49 23.99
CA SER A 120 6.93 1.04 24.98
C SER A 120 6.71 -0.47 25.01
N LYS A 121 6.97 -1.10 26.18
CA LYS A 121 6.70 -2.54 26.39
C LYS A 121 5.21 -2.86 26.50
N VAL A 122 4.39 -1.95 27.04
CA VAL A 122 2.95 -2.18 27.25
C VAL A 122 2.18 -2.08 25.94
N ALA A 123 2.47 -1.05 25.15
CA ALA A 123 1.88 -0.88 23.82
C ALA A 123 2.25 -2.04 22.88
N PHE A 124 3.46 -2.59 23.01
CA PHE A 124 3.90 -3.74 22.21
C PHE A 124 3.01 -4.97 22.40
N SER A 125 2.63 -5.32 23.64
CA SER A 125 1.78 -6.49 23.90
C SER A 125 0.40 -6.36 23.26
N TRP A 126 -0.26 -5.20 23.41
CA TRP A 126 -1.60 -4.96 22.84
C TRP A 126 -1.59 -4.95 21.31
N LYS A 127 -0.64 -4.23 20.71
CA LYS A 127 -0.55 -4.06 19.26
C LYS A 127 -0.15 -5.34 18.52
N ASN A 128 0.52 -6.26 19.19
CA ASN A 128 0.83 -7.56 18.62
C ASN A 128 -0.42 -8.34 18.17
N TYR A 129 -1.55 -8.18 18.88
CA TYR A 129 -2.83 -8.81 18.51
C TYR A 129 -3.58 -8.07 17.39
N HIS A 130 -3.28 -6.81 17.18
CA HIS A 130 -4.00 -5.97 16.22
C HIS A 130 -3.26 -5.77 14.89
N PHE A 131 -1.98 -6.17 14.83
CA PHE A 131 -1.27 -6.23 13.56
C PHE A 131 -1.68 -7.49 12.79
N LEU A 132 -2.40 -7.30 11.68
CA LEU A 132 -3.05 -8.39 10.94
C LEU A 132 -2.07 -9.18 10.06
N PHE A 133 -1.01 -8.56 9.57
CA PHE A 133 -0.13 -9.12 8.54
C PHE A 133 1.16 -9.71 9.10
N GLY A 134 1.15 -10.12 10.36
CA GLY A 134 2.29 -10.74 11.01
C GLY A 134 2.35 -10.49 12.52
N LYS A 135 3.59 -10.38 13.04
CA LYS A 135 3.85 -10.09 14.45
C LYS A 135 4.58 -8.77 14.59
N ALA A 136 4.16 -7.95 15.54
CA ALA A 136 4.91 -6.76 15.92
C ALA A 136 6.30 -7.15 16.43
N ARG A 137 7.31 -6.33 16.10
CA ARG A 137 8.71 -6.59 16.47
C ARG A 137 9.31 -5.38 17.17
N PRO A 138 10.01 -5.56 18.28
CA PRO A 138 10.80 -4.49 18.83
C PRO A 138 11.95 -4.15 17.87
N ILE A 139 12.31 -2.88 17.79
CA ILE A 139 13.46 -2.41 17.04
C ILE A 139 14.26 -1.42 17.87
N LYS A 140 15.58 -1.44 17.73
CA LYS A 140 16.41 -0.31 18.17
C LYS A 140 16.30 0.79 17.12
N ILE A 141 16.12 2.02 17.58
CA ILE A 141 15.93 3.15 16.63
C ILE A 141 17.13 3.32 15.69
N THR A 142 18.32 2.99 16.14
CA THR A 142 19.56 2.99 15.35
C THR A 142 19.56 1.97 14.20
N ASP A 143 18.76 0.93 14.31
CA ASP A 143 18.73 -0.16 13.34
C ASP A 143 17.69 0.07 12.24
N LEU A 144 16.82 1.09 12.42
CA LEU A 144 15.74 1.37 11.47
C LEU A 144 16.26 1.67 10.06
N GLY A 145 17.33 2.47 9.95
CA GLY A 145 17.95 2.78 8.65
C GLY A 145 18.46 1.53 7.94
N THR A 146 19.16 0.65 8.64
CA THR A 146 19.63 -0.64 8.11
C THR A 146 18.47 -1.52 7.67
N PHE A 147 17.40 -1.57 8.47
CA PHE A 147 16.19 -2.32 8.14
C PHE A 147 15.54 -1.80 6.84
N LEU A 148 15.32 -0.49 6.72
CA LEU A 148 14.73 0.11 5.52
C LEU A 148 15.62 -0.12 4.29
N ASN A 149 16.93 0.02 4.42
CA ASN A 149 17.88 -0.20 3.34
C ASN A 149 17.91 -1.66 2.83
N SER A 150 17.38 -2.61 3.59
CA SER A 150 17.24 -3.99 3.10
C SER A 150 16.26 -4.12 1.93
N PHE A 151 15.33 -3.18 1.75
CA PHE A 151 14.32 -3.14 0.68
C PHE A 151 14.75 -2.29 -0.51
N THR A 152 15.80 -1.47 -0.38
CA THR A 152 16.19 -0.45 -1.36
C THR A 152 17.31 -0.89 -2.31
N ARG A 153 17.66 -2.17 -2.32
CA ARG A 153 18.72 -2.75 -3.19
C ARG A 153 18.40 -2.67 -4.69
N LYS A 154 17.14 -2.49 -5.04
CA LYS A 154 16.64 -2.31 -6.42
C LYS A 154 15.89 -0.99 -6.50
N PRO A 155 15.70 -0.42 -7.69
CA PRO A 155 14.86 0.77 -7.86
C PRO A 155 13.48 0.57 -7.20
N TYR A 156 13.02 1.58 -6.47
CA TYR A 156 11.76 1.51 -5.75
C TYR A 156 11.05 2.85 -5.70
N VAL A 157 9.74 2.80 -5.57
CA VAL A 157 8.88 3.94 -5.29
C VAL A 157 8.59 3.95 -3.79
N LEU A 158 8.80 5.09 -3.14
CA LEU A 158 8.35 5.29 -1.78
C LEU A 158 6.87 5.71 -1.79
N VAL A 159 6.04 5.00 -1.03
CA VAL A 159 4.60 5.23 -0.95
C VAL A 159 4.23 5.67 0.45
N VAL A 160 3.55 6.80 0.56
CA VAL A 160 3.09 7.36 1.83
C VAL A 160 1.62 7.78 1.75
N HIS A 161 0.99 7.95 2.90
CA HIS A 161 -0.34 8.54 2.99
C HIS A 161 -0.28 9.84 3.81
N GLY A 162 -0.08 10.98 3.11
CA GLY A 162 0.16 12.28 3.72
C GLY A 162 1.63 12.60 4.05
N GLY A 163 2.45 11.59 4.31
CA GLY A 163 3.92 11.59 4.33
C GLY A 163 4.66 12.51 5.31
N ARG A 164 3.96 13.33 6.12
CA ARG A 164 4.61 14.34 6.96
C ARG A 164 5.39 13.74 8.13
N GLN A 165 4.83 12.74 8.79
CA GLN A 165 5.47 12.11 9.96
C GLN A 165 6.60 11.20 9.52
N GLU A 166 6.41 10.45 8.44
CA GLU A 166 7.38 9.56 7.81
C GLU A 166 8.65 10.30 7.43
N LEU A 167 8.51 11.38 6.64
CA LEU A 167 9.64 12.19 6.22
C LEU A 167 10.32 12.91 7.40
N SER A 168 9.55 13.33 8.41
CA SER A 168 10.11 13.93 9.63
C SER A 168 10.92 12.93 10.44
N LEU A 169 10.45 11.69 10.58
CA LEU A 169 11.19 10.62 11.26
C LEU A 169 12.51 10.30 10.54
N LEU A 170 12.45 10.11 9.22
CA LEU A 170 13.64 9.83 8.41
C LEU A 170 14.66 10.95 8.53
N SER A 171 14.21 12.21 8.44
CA SER A 171 15.06 13.38 8.59
C SER A 171 15.70 13.46 9.98
N LEU A 172 14.93 13.24 11.06
CA LEU A 172 15.45 13.28 12.44
C LEU A 172 16.51 12.21 12.68
N LEU A 173 16.37 11.05 12.04
CA LEU A 173 17.31 9.94 12.15
C LEU A 173 18.45 10.00 11.13
N ASN A 174 18.52 11.04 10.29
CA ASN A 174 19.45 11.14 9.18
C ASN A 174 19.45 9.90 8.26
N ILE A 175 18.25 9.30 8.07
CA ILE A 175 18.08 8.17 7.16
C ILE A 175 17.82 8.73 5.77
N THR A 176 18.76 8.53 4.86
CA THR A 176 18.59 8.88 3.45
C THR A 176 18.04 7.70 2.69
N LEU A 177 16.87 7.90 2.09
CA LEU A 177 16.25 6.98 1.14
C LEU A 177 16.29 7.64 -0.25
N GLU A 178 16.66 6.87 -1.27
CA GLU A 178 16.78 7.35 -2.65
C GLU A 178 15.74 6.64 -3.55
N PRO A 179 14.43 6.91 -3.37
CA PRO A 179 13.40 6.35 -4.23
C PRO A 179 13.44 7.02 -5.61
N VAL A 180 13.08 6.28 -6.66
CA VAL A 180 12.90 6.86 -8.00
C VAL A 180 11.79 7.90 -8.03
N PHE A 181 10.80 7.74 -7.15
CA PHE A 181 9.72 8.71 -6.94
C PHE A 181 9.07 8.50 -5.56
N ILE A 182 8.45 9.57 -5.02
CA ILE A 182 7.62 9.49 -3.81
C ILE A 182 6.18 9.70 -4.22
N ILE A 183 5.32 8.70 -3.95
CA ILE A 183 3.88 8.79 -4.20
C ILE A 183 3.15 9.00 -2.88
N ASP A 184 2.53 10.17 -2.74
CA ASP A 184 1.54 10.44 -1.70
C ASP A 184 0.15 10.02 -2.20
N THR A 185 -0.41 8.95 -1.63
CA THR A 185 -1.72 8.43 -2.03
C THR A 185 -2.85 9.42 -1.82
N VAL A 186 -2.73 10.37 -0.88
CA VAL A 186 -3.70 11.47 -0.71
C VAL A 186 -3.76 12.33 -1.97
N LYS A 187 -2.61 12.64 -2.56
CA LYS A 187 -2.52 13.46 -3.77
C LYS A 187 -2.85 12.63 -5.02
N ALA A 188 -2.31 11.42 -5.11
CA ALA A 188 -2.56 10.54 -6.25
C ALA A 188 -4.04 10.23 -6.47
N ALA A 189 -4.85 10.16 -5.39
CA ALA A 189 -6.27 9.88 -5.45
C ALA A 189 -7.12 11.05 -5.95
N GLN A 190 -6.60 12.29 -5.93
CA GLN A 190 -7.43 13.48 -6.20
C GLN A 190 -8.00 13.49 -7.62
N PHE A 191 -7.21 13.15 -8.63
CA PHE A 191 -7.70 13.14 -10.01
C PHE A 191 -8.67 12.00 -10.25
N PRO A 192 -8.32 10.71 -10.03
CA PRO A 192 -9.20 9.60 -10.38
C PRO A 192 -10.50 9.54 -9.57
N LEU A 193 -10.55 10.19 -8.40
CA LEU A 193 -11.76 10.28 -7.59
C LEU A 193 -12.48 11.63 -7.72
N GLN A 194 -12.05 12.50 -8.61
CA GLN A 194 -12.60 13.83 -8.82
C GLN A 194 -12.63 14.70 -7.55
N LEU A 195 -11.57 14.57 -6.73
CA LEU A 195 -11.48 15.27 -5.45
C LEU A 195 -10.67 16.56 -5.58
N TRP A 196 -11.14 17.59 -4.92
CA TRP A 196 -10.41 18.85 -4.71
C TRP A 196 -9.87 18.97 -3.28
N TYR A 197 -10.20 18.01 -2.40
CA TYR A 197 -9.77 17.93 -1.01
C TYR A 197 -8.99 16.63 -0.75
N ARG A 198 -8.52 16.47 0.49
CA ARG A 198 -7.72 15.32 0.93
C ARG A 198 -8.61 14.31 1.63
N ASN A 199 -8.56 13.07 1.20
CA ASN A 199 -9.20 11.96 1.90
C ASN A 199 -8.24 11.29 2.88
N SER A 200 -8.77 10.84 4.01
CA SER A 200 -8.09 9.93 4.92
C SER A 200 -7.93 8.54 4.31
N LEU A 201 -7.00 7.75 4.83
CA LEU A 201 -6.84 6.35 4.41
C LEU A 201 -8.17 5.58 4.52
N LYS A 202 -8.92 5.77 5.62
CA LYS A 202 -10.22 5.14 5.84
C LYS A 202 -11.24 5.47 4.74
N GLU A 203 -11.30 6.72 4.30
CA GLU A 203 -12.21 7.14 3.23
C GLU A 203 -11.82 6.51 1.90
N LEU A 204 -10.53 6.47 1.56
CA LEU A 204 -10.04 5.81 0.35
C LEU A 204 -10.31 4.29 0.38
N LEU A 205 -10.12 3.63 1.51
CA LEU A 205 -10.41 2.21 1.67
C LEU A 205 -11.89 1.91 1.42
N LYS A 206 -12.79 2.75 1.94
CA LYS A 206 -14.24 2.64 1.69
C LYS A 206 -14.58 2.88 0.23
N GLU A 207 -14.05 3.95 -0.37
CA GLU A 207 -14.31 4.31 -1.77
C GLU A 207 -13.89 3.20 -2.74
N PHE A 208 -12.75 2.56 -2.47
CA PHE A 208 -12.24 1.46 -3.29
C PHE A 208 -12.74 0.07 -2.89
N GLU A 209 -13.62 -0.03 -1.89
CA GLU A 209 -14.16 -1.30 -1.38
C GLU A 209 -13.05 -2.26 -0.91
N ILE A 210 -12.01 -1.71 -0.31
CA ILE A 210 -10.90 -2.48 0.25
C ILE A 210 -11.27 -2.90 1.68
N PRO A 211 -11.26 -4.20 2.01
CA PRO A 211 -11.47 -4.65 3.38
C PRO A 211 -10.38 -4.10 4.32
N TYR A 212 -10.78 -3.54 5.46
CA TYR A 212 -9.85 -3.02 6.45
C TYR A 212 -10.32 -3.26 7.87
N SER A 213 -9.38 -3.35 8.79
CA SER A 213 -9.61 -3.40 10.23
C SER A 213 -8.39 -2.85 10.96
N HIS A 214 -8.56 -2.45 12.22
CA HIS A 214 -7.48 -2.02 13.09
C HIS A 214 -6.56 -0.95 12.46
N LEU A 215 -7.15 0.14 11.93
CA LEU A 215 -6.42 1.34 11.54
C LEU A 215 -5.72 1.96 12.77
N HIS A 216 -4.73 2.83 12.54
CA HIS A 216 -3.82 3.38 13.54
C HIS A 216 -2.91 2.31 14.19
N ILE A 217 -2.65 1.25 13.45
CA ILE A 217 -1.56 0.32 13.65
C ILE A 217 -0.63 0.48 12.46
N ALA A 218 0.51 1.11 12.64
CA ALA A 218 1.37 1.54 11.54
C ALA A 218 1.64 0.43 10.49
N GLY A 219 1.83 -0.83 10.93
CA GLY A 219 2.00 -1.96 10.01
C GLY A 219 0.77 -2.27 9.15
N ASN A 220 -0.45 -2.09 9.70
CA ASN A 220 -1.68 -2.25 8.94
C ASN A 220 -1.84 -1.09 7.94
N ASP A 221 -1.60 0.14 8.39
CA ASP A 221 -1.80 1.33 7.58
C ASP A 221 -0.80 1.37 6.41
N ALA A 222 0.46 0.97 6.61
CA ALA A 222 1.42 0.80 5.52
C ALA A 222 0.99 -0.27 4.50
N HIS A 223 0.43 -1.40 4.95
CA HIS A 223 -0.09 -2.45 4.06
C HIS A 223 -1.29 -1.95 3.25
N LEU A 224 -2.24 -1.33 3.94
CA LEU A 224 -3.47 -0.83 3.33
C LEU A 224 -3.18 0.34 2.38
N THR A 225 -2.16 1.15 2.65
CA THR A 225 -1.70 2.22 1.76
C THR A 225 -1.21 1.66 0.41
N LEU A 226 -0.51 0.51 0.39
CA LEU A 226 -0.17 -0.16 -0.88
C LEU A 226 -1.41 -0.68 -1.62
N ARG A 227 -2.38 -1.24 -0.90
CA ARG A 227 -3.64 -1.69 -1.53
C ARG A 227 -4.42 -0.51 -2.14
N VAL A 228 -4.45 0.63 -1.45
CA VAL A 228 -5.03 1.88 -1.98
C VAL A 228 -4.28 2.36 -3.23
N LEU A 229 -2.94 2.33 -3.23
CA LEU A 229 -2.14 2.68 -4.40
C LEU A 229 -2.55 1.88 -5.64
N LEU A 230 -2.71 0.56 -5.49
CA LEU A 230 -3.12 -0.32 -6.60
C LEU A 230 -4.49 0.10 -7.16
N MET A 231 -5.45 0.44 -6.30
CA MET A 231 -6.79 0.88 -6.74
C MET A 231 -6.79 2.28 -7.35
N ILE A 232 -5.92 3.17 -6.89
CA ILE A 232 -5.73 4.48 -7.54
C ILE A 232 -5.26 4.28 -8.97
N ALA A 233 -4.25 3.42 -9.20
CA ALA A 233 -3.75 3.12 -10.54
C ALA A 233 -4.84 2.49 -11.43
N VAL A 234 -5.63 1.57 -10.89
CA VAL A 234 -6.77 0.96 -11.60
C VAL A 234 -7.79 2.02 -12.00
N ARG A 235 -8.24 2.83 -11.04
CA ARG A 235 -9.28 3.84 -11.29
C ARG A 235 -8.83 4.90 -12.28
N ASP A 236 -7.58 5.36 -12.18
CA ASP A 236 -7.03 6.32 -13.12
C ASP A 236 -6.86 5.73 -14.52
N ALA A 237 -6.44 4.47 -14.66
CA ALA A 237 -6.35 3.79 -15.95
C ALA A 237 -7.74 3.64 -16.61
N GLU A 238 -8.77 3.28 -15.85
CA GLU A 238 -10.15 3.16 -16.35
C GLU A 238 -10.66 4.50 -16.89
N ILE A 239 -10.39 5.59 -16.19
CA ILE A 239 -10.79 6.95 -16.61
C ILE A 239 -9.94 7.42 -17.79
N HIS A 240 -8.62 7.33 -17.69
CA HIS A 240 -7.68 7.82 -18.72
C HIS A 240 -7.84 7.11 -20.07
N LEU A 241 -8.20 5.83 -20.05
CA LEU A 241 -8.42 5.01 -21.23
C LEU A 241 -9.91 4.92 -21.60
N GLU A 242 -10.79 5.67 -20.96
CA GLU A 242 -12.25 5.66 -21.20
C GLU A 242 -12.84 4.23 -21.20
N GLY A 243 -12.32 3.35 -20.37
CA GLY A 243 -12.71 1.95 -20.32
C GLY A 243 -12.33 1.12 -21.56
N LYS A 244 -11.60 1.70 -22.54
CA LYS A 244 -11.21 1.02 -23.77
C LYS A 244 -9.78 0.49 -23.69
N ASN A 245 -9.54 -0.71 -24.24
CA ASN A 245 -8.20 -1.32 -24.28
C ASN A 245 -7.50 -1.31 -22.90
N LEU A 246 -8.25 -1.68 -21.86
CA LEU A 246 -7.74 -1.74 -20.49
C LEU A 246 -6.59 -2.75 -20.39
N PRO A 247 -5.52 -2.42 -19.66
CA PRO A 247 -4.41 -3.33 -19.45
C PRO A 247 -4.81 -4.62 -18.72
N ASP A 248 -4.20 -5.74 -19.09
CA ASP A 248 -4.46 -7.07 -18.53
C ASP A 248 -4.17 -7.18 -17.03
N TRP A 249 -3.37 -6.27 -16.48
CA TRP A 249 -3.06 -6.24 -15.05
C TRP A 249 -4.19 -5.66 -14.18
N ILE A 250 -5.18 -4.97 -14.74
CA ILE A 250 -6.29 -4.37 -13.96
C ILE A 250 -7.02 -5.38 -13.09
N PRO A 251 -7.47 -6.55 -13.59
CA PRO A 251 -8.11 -7.56 -12.74
C PRO A 251 -7.21 -8.06 -11.61
N ILE A 252 -5.90 -8.17 -11.85
CA ILE A 252 -4.92 -8.62 -10.86
C ILE A 252 -4.81 -7.60 -9.73
N LEU A 253 -4.64 -6.31 -10.07
CA LEU A 253 -4.53 -5.26 -9.05
C LEU A 253 -5.81 -5.14 -8.23
N LYS A 254 -7.00 -5.25 -8.85
CA LYS A 254 -8.28 -5.29 -8.14
C LYS A 254 -8.36 -6.47 -7.18
N ALA A 255 -8.00 -7.66 -7.63
CA ALA A 255 -8.03 -8.86 -6.82
C ALA A 255 -7.08 -8.78 -5.61
N VAL A 256 -5.84 -8.30 -5.81
CA VAL A 256 -4.88 -8.07 -4.71
C VAL A 256 -5.37 -6.98 -3.77
N ALA A 257 -5.84 -5.85 -4.29
CA ALA A 257 -6.28 -4.73 -3.45
C ALA A 257 -7.52 -5.09 -2.62
N ARG A 258 -8.45 -5.86 -3.16
CA ARG A 258 -9.71 -6.25 -2.53
C ARG A 258 -9.69 -7.62 -1.87
N SER A 259 -8.54 -8.31 -1.85
CA SER A 259 -8.44 -9.60 -1.19
C SER A 259 -8.85 -9.51 0.29
N PRO A 260 -9.40 -10.59 0.87
CA PRO A 260 -9.85 -10.59 2.26
C PRO A 260 -8.72 -10.22 3.22
N LEU A 261 -9.08 -9.85 4.42
CA LEU A 261 -8.10 -9.71 5.51
C LEU A 261 -7.74 -11.10 6.04
N PRO A 262 -6.49 -11.29 6.47
CA PRO A 262 -6.13 -12.54 7.16
C PRO A 262 -6.97 -12.69 8.43
N PRO A 263 -7.27 -13.94 8.84
CA PRO A 263 -7.99 -14.18 10.07
C PRO A 263 -7.21 -13.59 11.27
N ARG A 264 -7.95 -13.03 12.21
CA ARG A 264 -7.36 -12.54 13.46
C ARG A 264 -6.67 -13.70 14.19
N PRO A 265 -5.43 -13.50 14.69
CA PRO A 265 -4.83 -14.48 15.57
C PRO A 265 -5.75 -14.77 16.77
N PRO A 266 -5.92 -16.03 17.18
CA PRO A 266 -6.76 -16.37 18.32
C PRO A 266 -6.21 -15.72 19.58
N THR A 267 -7.10 -15.25 20.46
CA THR A 267 -6.74 -14.74 21.77
C THR A 267 -6.24 -15.87 22.68
N LYS A 268 -5.53 -15.53 23.76
CA LYS A 268 -5.10 -16.52 24.75
C LYS A 268 -6.27 -17.34 25.31
N ARG A 269 -7.45 -16.73 25.45
CA ARG A 269 -8.66 -17.38 25.90
C ARG A 269 -9.17 -18.38 24.87
N GLU A 270 -9.25 -17.99 23.60
CA GLU A 270 -9.67 -18.87 22.50
C GLU A 270 -8.70 -20.06 22.33
N ILE A 271 -7.39 -19.84 22.52
CA ILE A 271 -6.40 -20.92 22.53
C ILE A 271 -6.67 -21.89 23.69
N ALA A 272 -6.84 -21.38 24.91
CA ALA A 272 -7.10 -22.20 26.07
C ALA A 272 -8.43 -22.97 25.99
N GLU A 273 -9.47 -22.34 25.43
CA GLU A 273 -10.76 -22.99 25.19
C GLU A 273 -10.62 -24.13 24.14
N ALA A 274 -9.90 -23.89 23.04
CA ALA A 274 -9.64 -24.92 22.04
C ALA A 274 -8.79 -26.09 22.55
N GLU A 275 -7.78 -25.81 23.40
CA GLU A 275 -6.97 -26.84 24.06
C GLU A 275 -7.83 -27.68 25.03
N ALA A 276 -8.71 -27.06 25.79
CA ALA A 276 -9.63 -27.76 26.71
C ALA A 276 -10.62 -28.65 25.96
N GLU A 277 -11.18 -28.18 24.83
CA GLU A 277 -12.06 -28.98 23.98
C GLU A 277 -11.35 -30.20 23.34
N GLN A 278 -10.08 -30.03 22.94
CA GLN A 278 -9.28 -31.13 22.42
C GLN A 278 -9.00 -32.19 23.49
N HIS A 279 -8.68 -31.81 24.72
CA HIS A 279 -8.51 -32.74 25.84
C HIS A 279 -9.77 -33.54 26.13
N THR A 280 -10.93 -32.86 26.20
CA THR A 280 -12.22 -33.52 26.45
C THR A 280 -12.59 -34.53 25.33
N THR A 281 -12.21 -34.21 24.08
CA THR A 281 -12.50 -35.09 22.92
C THR A 281 -11.59 -36.33 22.92
N ILE A 282 -10.38 -36.24 23.41
CA ILE A 282 -9.44 -37.36 23.54
C ILE A 282 -9.90 -38.31 24.65
N GLU A 283 -10.26 -37.78 25.82
CA GLU A 283 -10.77 -38.57 26.95
C GLU A 283 -12.06 -39.32 26.61
N ALA A 284 -12.94 -38.71 25.80
CA ALA A 284 -14.18 -39.33 25.34
C ALA A 284 -13.99 -40.47 24.29
N LYS A 285 -12.81 -40.58 23.69
CA LYS A 285 -12.50 -41.65 22.71
C LYS A 285 -11.74 -42.84 23.33
N GLU A 286 -11.25 -42.68 24.54
CA GLU A 286 -10.52 -43.73 25.30
C GLU A 286 -11.44 -44.52 26.25
N VAL A 287 -12.71 -44.18 26.32
CA VAL A 287 -13.75 -44.89 27.06
C VAL A 287 -14.65 -45.66 26.04
#